data_d2201cf6c0456056dbb2389f9ccf308a
#
_entry.id   d2201cf6c0456056dbb2389f9ccf308a
#
_cell.length_a   1.000
_cell.length_b   1.000
_cell.length_c   1.000
_cell.angle_alpha   90.00
_cell.angle_beta   90.00
_cell.angle_gamma   90.00
#
_symmetry.space_group_name_H-M   'P 1'
#
loop_
_entity.id
_entity.type
_entity.pdbx_description
1 polymer ?
#
loop_
_entity_poly.entity_id
_entity_poly.type
_entity_poly.pdbx_seq_one_letter_code
_entity_poly.pdbx_strand_id
1 'polypeptide(L)'
;MNVEAILRSKGSDVATIRPDATIAAAVRELKTRGIGALLVSPDGKHVAGILSERDIVHALAEQGAELLATTVDRLMTRKVITCVPEDTVGELMARMTQHRFRHLPVVRDGVLIGIVSIGDLVKNRIEEVEFEANSLRSFIAS
;
A
#
# COMPACT_ATOMS: atom_id res chain seq x y z
N MET A 1 10.56 -13.35 7.78
CA MET A 1 9.11 -13.32 7.53
C MET A 1 8.83 -12.75 6.16
N ASN A 2 7.83 -13.25 5.47
CA ASN A 2 7.49 -12.84 4.12
C ASN A 2 6.14 -12.11 4.06
N VAL A 3 5.85 -11.55 2.89
CA VAL A 3 4.61 -10.79 2.63
C VAL A 3 3.36 -11.63 2.88
N GLU A 4 3.39 -12.91 2.53
CA GLU A 4 2.25 -13.80 2.74
C GLU A 4 1.82 -13.84 4.22
N ALA A 5 2.77 -13.90 5.14
CA ALA A 5 2.48 -13.90 6.56
C ALA A 5 1.83 -12.59 7.01
N ILE A 6 2.27 -11.45 6.46
CA ILE A 6 1.66 -10.16 6.74
C ILE A 6 0.20 -10.15 6.28
N LEU A 7 -0.08 -10.63 5.07
CA LEU A 7 -1.45 -10.67 4.54
C LEU A 7 -2.36 -11.58 5.35
N ARG A 8 -1.85 -12.69 5.89
CA ARG A 8 -2.63 -13.56 6.78
C ARG A 8 -3.03 -12.84 8.06
N SER A 9 -2.15 -11.99 8.59
CA SER A 9 -2.40 -11.27 9.83
C SER A 9 -3.33 -10.07 9.63
N LYS A 10 -3.06 -9.24 8.63
CA LYS A 10 -3.84 -8.01 8.40
C LYS A 10 -5.08 -8.21 7.54
N GLY A 11 -5.13 -9.29 6.77
CA GLY A 11 -6.16 -9.53 5.79
C GLY A 11 -5.75 -9.09 4.39
N SER A 12 -6.49 -9.55 3.40
CA SER A 12 -6.21 -9.31 1.99
C SER A 12 -7.19 -8.34 1.32
N ASP A 13 -8.00 -7.64 2.10
CA ASP A 13 -8.91 -6.63 1.55
C ASP A 13 -8.11 -5.45 1.02
N VAL A 14 -8.39 -5.08 -0.22
CA VAL A 14 -7.73 -3.96 -0.89
C VAL A 14 -8.76 -2.97 -1.36
N ALA A 15 -8.58 -1.71 -0.96
CA ALA A 15 -9.42 -0.62 -1.46
C ALA A 15 -8.96 -0.26 -2.85
N THR A 16 -9.85 -0.42 -3.82
CA THR A 16 -9.60 -0.02 -5.21
C THR A 16 -10.59 1.04 -5.64
N ILE A 17 -10.21 1.80 -6.66
CA ILE A 17 -11.09 2.77 -7.30
C ILE A 17 -10.93 2.66 -8.80
N ARG A 18 -11.98 2.94 -9.55
CA ARG A 18 -11.95 2.89 -11.02
C ARG A 18 -11.19 4.08 -11.58
N PRO A 19 -10.50 3.89 -12.73
CA PRO A 19 -9.78 5.00 -13.39
C PRO A 19 -10.69 6.15 -13.80
N ASP A 20 -11.95 5.88 -14.12
CA ASP A 20 -12.93 6.88 -14.55
C ASP A 20 -13.67 7.56 -13.40
N ALA A 21 -13.40 7.16 -12.17
CA ALA A 21 -13.96 7.85 -11.00
C ALA A 21 -13.35 9.25 -10.85
N THR A 22 -14.06 10.15 -10.18
CA THR A 22 -13.56 11.50 -9.92
C THR A 22 -12.60 11.54 -8.74
N ILE A 23 -11.75 12.55 -8.70
CA ILE A 23 -10.88 12.79 -7.54
C ILE A 23 -11.74 13.05 -6.29
N ALA A 24 -12.89 13.72 -6.43
CA ALA A 24 -13.82 13.90 -5.31
C ALA A 24 -14.25 12.55 -4.71
N ALA A 25 -14.56 11.57 -5.54
CA ALA A 25 -14.90 10.21 -5.09
C ALA A 25 -13.73 9.54 -4.38
N ALA A 26 -12.52 9.71 -4.91
CA ALA A 26 -11.30 9.17 -4.32
C ALA A 26 -11.05 9.77 -2.93
N VAL A 27 -11.22 11.08 -2.78
CA VAL A 27 -11.05 11.76 -1.48
C VAL A 27 -12.02 11.19 -0.45
N ARG A 28 -13.27 10.97 -0.84
CA ARG A 28 -14.26 10.37 0.07
C ARG A 28 -13.90 8.96 0.50
N GLU A 29 -13.41 8.15 -0.44
CA GLU A 29 -12.97 6.78 -0.15
C GLU A 29 -11.78 6.77 0.82
N LEU A 30 -10.79 7.61 0.58
CA LEU A 30 -9.62 7.72 1.47
C LEU A 30 -10.05 8.09 2.89
N LYS A 31 -10.95 9.07 3.01
CA LYS A 31 -11.46 9.52 4.31
C LYS A 31 -12.28 8.43 5.00
N THR A 32 -13.23 7.85 4.28
CA THR A 32 -14.15 6.84 4.83
C THR A 32 -13.41 5.62 5.33
N ARG A 33 -12.39 5.19 4.60
CA ARG A 33 -11.60 4.02 4.97
C ARG A 33 -10.43 4.34 5.89
N GLY A 34 -10.10 5.62 6.09
CA GLY A 34 -8.97 6.02 6.93
C GLY A 34 -7.63 5.55 6.40
N ILE A 35 -7.44 5.60 5.08
CA ILE A 35 -6.22 5.13 4.40
C ILE A 35 -5.57 6.26 3.61
N GLY A 36 -4.28 6.10 3.28
CA GLY A 36 -3.50 7.12 2.60
C GLY A 36 -3.30 6.89 1.10
N ALA A 37 -3.74 5.75 0.59
CA ALA A 37 -3.60 5.43 -0.83
C ALA A 37 -4.68 4.47 -1.31
N LEU A 38 -5.04 4.62 -2.59
CA LEU A 38 -5.99 3.74 -3.27
C LEU A 38 -5.30 3.12 -4.48
N LEU A 39 -5.50 1.84 -4.69
CA LEU A 39 -5.11 1.21 -5.94
C LEU A 39 -6.18 1.52 -7.00
N VAL A 40 -5.72 1.85 -8.19
CA VAL A 40 -6.60 2.15 -9.31
C VAL A 40 -6.70 0.92 -10.17
N SER A 41 -7.92 0.43 -10.35
CA SER A 41 -8.17 -0.80 -11.09
C SER A 41 -9.51 -0.72 -11.82
N PRO A 42 -9.56 -1.14 -13.10
CA PRO A 42 -10.83 -1.16 -13.84
C PRO A 42 -11.74 -2.32 -13.41
N ASP A 43 -11.20 -3.37 -12.83
CA ASP A 43 -11.93 -4.61 -12.54
C ASP A 43 -11.70 -5.16 -11.12
N GLY A 44 -10.92 -4.47 -10.30
CA GLY A 44 -10.56 -4.93 -8.96
C GLY A 44 -9.49 -6.02 -8.92
N LYS A 45 -9.00 -6.46 -10.07
CA LYS A 45 -8.01 -7.54 -10.20
C LYS A 45 -6.68 -7.07 -10.77
N HIS A 46 -6.71 -6.14 -11.71
CA HIS A 46 -5.52 -5.65 -12.42
C HIS A 46 -5.21 -4.24 -11.98
N VAL A 47 -3.95 -3.98 -11.66
CA VAL A 47 -3.50 -2.67 -11.19
C VAL A 47 -3.21 -1.77 -12.37
N ALA A 48 -3.98 -0.67 -12.51
CA ALA A 48 -3.73 0.36 -13.51
C ALA A 48 -2.84 1.48 -12.98
N GLY A 49 -2.89 1.73 -11.69
CA GLY A 49 -2.11 2.78 -11.05
C GLY A 49 -2.32 2.82 -9.55
N ILE A 50 -1.73 3.82 -8.92
CA ILE A 50 -1.91 4.09 -7.50
C ILE A 50 -2.12 5.59 -7.31
N LEU A 51 -3.01 5.94 -6.38
CA LEU A 51 -3.32 7.32 -6.06
C LEU A 51 -3.18 7.53 -4.55
N SER A 52 -2.27 8.42 -4.14
CA SER A 52 -2.06 8.73 -2.73
C SER A 52 -2.69 10.07 -2.36
N GLU A 53 -2.96 10.27 -1.07
CA GLU A 53 -3.42 11.56 -0.58
C GLU A 53 -2.38 12.67 -0.84
N ARG A 54 -1.08 12.33 -0.85
CA ARG A 54 -0.02 13.28 -1.19
C ARG A 54 -0.17 13.78 -2.63
N ASP A 55 -0.45 12.88 -3.58
CA ASP A 55 -0.67 13.24 -4.98
C ASP A 55 -1.82 14.23 -5.11
N ILE A 56 -2.90 14.00 -4.36
CA ILE A 56 -4.09 14.86 -4.37
C ILE A 56 -3.75 16.23 -3.79
N VAL A 57 -3.07 16.28 -2.66
CA VAL A 57 -2.69 17.55 -2.02
C VAL A 57 -1.79 18.39 -2.93
N HIS A 58 -0.79 17.77 -3.55
CA HIS A 58 0.11 18.46 -4.47
C HIS A 58 -0.64 19.01 -5.69
N ALA A 59 -1.49 18.20 -6.30
CA ALA A 59 -2.28 18.64 -7.45
C ALA A 59 -3.31 19.71 -7.08
N LEU A 60 -3.90 19.61 -5.90
CA LEU A 60 -4.85 20.61 -5.41
C LEU A 60 -4.18 21.98 -5.23
N ALA A 61 -2.94 22.00 -4.75
CA ALA A 61 -2.16 23.23 -4.61
C ALA A 61 -1.90 23.91 -5.96
N GLU A 62 -1.73 23.11 -7.02
CA GLU A 62 -1.46 23.61 -8.37
C GLU A 62 -2.74 23.98 -9.14
N GLN A 63 -3.77 23.16 -9.07
CA GLN A 63 -4.97 23.24 -9.91
C GLN A 63 -6.18 23.85 -9.20
N GLY A 64 -6.18 23.88 -7.87
CA GLY A 64 -7.34 24.34 -7.10
C GLY A 64 -8.51 23.37 -7.14
N ALA A 65 -9.68 23.88 -6.80
CA ALA A 65 -10.89 23.04 -6.61
C ALA A 65 -11.34 22.32 -7.89
N GLU A 66 -10.94 22.76 -9.05
CA GLU A 66 -11.26 22.11 -10.33
C GLU A 66 -10.74 20.67 -10.39
N LEU A 67 -9.68 20.37 -9.63
CA LEU A 67 -9.14 19.02 -9.53
C LEU A 67 -10.21 18.00 -9.14
N LEU A 68 -11.13 18.36 -8.27
CA LEU A 68 -12.14 17.43 -7.74
C LEU A 68 -13.05 16.85 -8.82
N ALA A 69 -13.25 17.56 -9.92
CA ALA A 69 -14.05 17.10 -11.06
C ALA A 69 -13.22 16.30 -12.08
N THR A 70 -11.92 16.26 -11.93
CA THR A 70 -11.00 15.51 -12.80
C THR A 70 -11.08 14.02 -12.45
N THR A 71 -10.80 13.16 -13.42
CA THR A 71 -10.81 11.70 -13.19
C THR A 71 -9.50 11.21 -12.60
N VAL A 72 -9.59 10.09 -11.88
CA VAL A 72 -8.47 9.45 -11.18
C VAL A 72 -7.32 9.12 -12.12
N ASP A 73 -7.64 8.62 -13.33
CA ASP A 73 -6.63 8.22 -14.33
C ASP A 73 -5.73 9.36 -14.78
N ARG A 74 -6.16 10.61 -14.63
CA ARG A 74 -5.34 11.78 -14.97
C ARG A 74 -4.31 12.13 -13.91
N LEU A 75 -4.53 11.69 -12.67
CA LEU A 75 -3.66 12.01 -11.55
C LEU A 75 -2.84 10.83 -11.05
N MET A 76 -3.33 9.61 -11.19
CA MET A 76 -2.67 8.42 -10.68
C MET A 76 -1.25 8.23 -11.20
N THR A 77 -0.41 7.60 -10.39
CA THR A 77 0.89 7.13 -10.82
C THR A 77 0.70 5.81 -11.56
N ARG A 78 1.10 5.74 -12.84
CA ARG A 78 0.89 4.56 -13.69
C ARG A 78 1.98 3.51 -13.52
N LYS A 79 3.19 3.93 -13.24
CA LYS A 79 4.32 3.03 -13.05
C LYS A 79 4.31 2.53 -11.61
N VAL A 80 3.57 1.45 -11.38
CA VAL A 80 3.42 0.86 -10.05
C VAL A 80 4.40 -0.29 -9.88
N ILE A 81 5.18 -0.22 -8.80
CA ILE A 81 6.05 -1.32 -8.40
C ILE A 81 5.23 -2.24 -7.52
N THR A 82 5.23 -3.53 -7.85
CA THR A 82 4.48 -4.55 -7.13
C THR A 82 5.42 -5.51 -6.42
N CYS A 83 4.86 -6.33 -5.55
CA CYS A 83 5.58 -7.42 -4.91
C CYS A 83 4.76 -8.71 -4.98
N VAL A 84 5.36 -9.82 -4.61
CA VAL A 84 4.72 -11.13 -4.57
C VAL A 84 4.73 -11.66 -3.14
N PRO A 85 3.84 -12.63 -2.81
CA PRO A 85 3.76 -13.16 -1.44
C PRO A 85 5.06 -13.74 -0.89
N GLU A 86 5.93 -14.23 -1.76
CA GLU A 86 7.19 -14.85 -1.39
C GLU A 86 8.29 -13.82 -1.07
N ASP A 87 8.09 -12.55 -1.41
CA ASP A 87 9.06 -11.51 -1.09
C ASP A 87 9.20 -11.34 0.42
N THR A 88 10.41 -11.04 0.87
CA THR A 88 10.68 -10.85 2.30
C THR A 88 10.43 -9.42 2.74
N VAL A 89 10.14 -9.24 4.02
CA VAL A 89 9.97 -7.91 4.62
C VAL A 89 11.22 -7.04 4.40
N GLY A 90 12.41 -7.63 4.57
CA GLY A 90 13.67 -6.90 4.37
C GLY A 90 13.84 -6.39 2.95
N GLU A 91 13.50 -7.21 1.95
CA GLU A 91 13.56 -6.81 0.54
C GLU A 91 12.58 -5.66 0.25
N LEU A 92 11.37 -5.72 0.78
CA LEU A 92 10.39 -4.68 0.59
C LEU A 92 10.78 -3.36 1.26
N MET A 93 11.32 -3.43 2.47
CA MET A 93 11.82 -2.24 3.16
C MET A 93 12.91 -1.55 2.34
N ALA A 94 13.82 -2.33 1.76
CA ALA A 94 14.86 -1.80 0.89
C ALA A 94 14.27 -1.12 -0.36
N ARG A 95 13.29 -1.75 -1.01
CA ARG A 95 12.61 -1.17 -2.19
C ARG A 95 11.91 0.13 -1.84
N MET A 96 11.18 0.17 -0.73
CA MET A 96 10.47 1.35 -0.29
C MET A 96 11.41 2.50 0.04
N THR A 97 12.54 2.21 0.68
CA THR A 97 13.56 3.21 1.01
C THR A 97 14.21 3.74 -0.27
N GLN A 98 14.57 2.86 -1.19
CA GLN A 98 15.25 3.23 -2.42
C GLN A 98 14.37 4.08 -3.34
N HIS A 99 13.10 3.73 -3.48
CA HIS A 99 12.17 4.37 -4.41
C HIS A 99 11.25 5.40 -3.75
N ARG A 100 11.30 5.54 -2.43
CA ARG A 100 10.54 6.53 -1.63
C ARG A 100 9.02 6.42 -1.76
N PHE A 101 8.51 5.21 -1.85
CA PHE A 101 7.07 4.98 -1.77
C PHE A 101 6.72 4.18 -0.51
N ARG A 102 5.46 4.25 -0.08
CA ARG A 102 4.99 3.72 1.20
C ARG A 102 4.01 2.56 1.08
N HIS A 103 3.61 2.21 -0.12
CA HIS A 103 2.62 1.18 -0.39
C HIS A 103 3.07 0.33 -1.57
N LEU A 104 2.90 -0.99 -1.45
CA LEU A 104 3.19 -1.93 -2.51
C LEU A 104 1.99 -2.85 -2.71
N PRO A 105 1.40 -2.88 -3.91
CA PRO A 105 0.41 -3.90 -4.23
C PRO A 105 1.08 -5.27 -4.26
N VAL A 106 0.38 -6.25 -3.73
CA VAL A 106 0.81 -7.66 -3.77
C VAL A 106 0.03 -8.35 -4.88
N VAL A 107 0.75 -8.94 -5.82
CA VAL A 107 0.14 -9.64 -6.96
C VAL A 107 0.60 -11.08 -7.03
N ARG A 108 -0.26 -11.94 -7.55
CA ARG A 108 0.05 -13.33 -7.89
C ARG A 108 -0.50 -13.60 -9.27
N ASP A 109 0.37 -14.04 -10.19
CA ASP A 109 0.00 -14.29 -11.58
C ASP A 109 -0.67 -13.07 -12.25
N GLY A 110 -0.16 -11.87 -11.91
CA GLY A 110 -0.68 -10.61 -12.46
C GLY A 110 -1.97 -10.11 -11.81
N VAL A 111 -2.52 -10.85 -10.84
CA VAL A 111 -3.77 -10.50 -10.16
C VAL A 111 -3.50 -9.94 -8.76
N LEU A 112 -4.14 -8.83 -8.45
CA LEU A 112 -4.05 -8.17 -7.16
C LEU A 112 -4.64 -9.06 -6.05
N ILE A 113 -3.85 -9.33 -5.01
CA ILE A 113 -4.28 -10.13 -3.87
C ILE A 113 -4.15 -9.41 -2.52
N GLY A 114 -3.53 -8.25 -2.49
CA GLY A 114 -3.39 -7.50 -1.25
C GLY A 114 -2.58 -6.23 -1.46
N ILE A 115 -2.35 -5.52 -0.37
CA ILE A 115 -1.49 -4.34 -0.33
C ILE A 115 -0.72 -4.34 0.99
N VAL A 116 0.54 -3.96 0.95
CA VAL A 116 1.34 -3.76 2.16
C VAL A 116 1.85 -2.33 2.21
N SER A 117 1.82 -1.74 3.40
CA SER A 117 2.31 -0.40 3.66
C SER A 117 3.62 -0.48 4.43
N ILE A 118 4.36 0.65 4.45
CA ILE A 118 5.56 0.73 5.28
C ILE A 118 5.22 0.50 6.76
N GLY A 119 4.04 0.94 7.20
CA GLY A 119 3.57 0.70 8.56
C GLY A 119 3.42 -0.79 8.88
N ASP A 120 2.90 -1.57 7.92
CA ASP A 120 2.78 -3.02 8.06
C ASP A 120 4.15 -3.68 8.22
N LEU A 121 5.13 -3.24 7.43
CA LEU A 121 6.49 -3.78 7.47
C LEU A 121 7.20 -3.44 8.78
N VAL A 122 7.07 -2.20 9.23
CA VAL A 122 7.68 -1.75 10.48
C VAL A 122 7.08 -2.50 11.66
N LYS A 123 5.76 -2.62 11.72
CA LYS A 123 5.08 -3.37 12.76
C LYS A 123 5.58 -4.81 12.83
N ASN A 124 5.68 -5.46 11.69
CA ASN A 124 6.16 -6.82 11.58
C ASN A 124 7.61 -6.95 12.08
N ARG A 125 8.47 -6.01 11.68
CA ARG A 125 9.88 -6.02 12.09
C ARG A 125 10.02 -5.82 13.61
N ILE A 126 9.21 -4.95 14.20
CA ILE A 126 9.21 -4.74 15.65
C ILE A 126 8.79 -6.02 16.36
N GLU A 127 7.73 -6.68 15.91
CA GLU A 127 7.25 -7.93 16.50
C GLU A 127 8.32 -9.04 16.43
N GLU A 128 9.03 -9.15 15.31
CA GLU A 128 10.14 -10.10 15.17
C GLU A 128 11.25 -9.83 16.19
N VAL A 129 11.67 -8.58 16.32
CA VAL A 129 12.75 -8.21 17.25
C VAL A 129 12.33 -8.48 18.69
N GLU A 130 11.09 -8.16 19.06
CA GLU A 130 10.57 -8.45 20.39
C GLU A 130 10.51 -9.95 20.67
N PHE A 131 10.07 -10.73 19.70
CA PHE A 131 10.03 -12.19 19.81
C PHE A 131 11.44 -12.76 20.02
N GLU A 132 12.42 -12.33 19.22
CA GLU A 132 13.82 -12.75 19.37
C GLU A 132 14.38 -12.39 20.73
N ALA A 133 14.13 -11.16 21.21
CA ALA A 133 14.58 -10.70 22.50
C ALA A 133 13.98 -11.52 23.64
N ASN A 134 12.67 -11.79 23.58
CA ASN A 134 11.98 -12.59 24.59
C ASN A 134 12.44 -14.06 24.58
N SER A 135 12.68 -14.62 23.41
CA SER A 135 13.19 -15.96 23.27
C SER A 135 14.59 -16.08 23.88
N LEU A 136 15.44 -15.11 23.64
CA LEU A 136 16.80 -15.08 24.19
C LEU A 136 16.76 -14.93 25.72
N ARG A 137 15.90 -14.07 26.25
CA ARG A 137 15.72 -13.89 27.71
C ARG A 137 15.27 -15.20 28.36
N SER A 138 14.30 -15.89 27.75
CA SER A 138 13.84 -17.19 28.25
C SER A 138 14.94 -18.22 28.25
N PHE A 139 15.77 -18.26 27.23
CA PHE A 139 16.90 -19.17 27.14
C PHE A 139 17.93 -18.89 28.27
N ILE A 140 18.25 -17.61 28.47
CA ILE A 140 19.21 -17.22 29.53
C ILE A 140 18.65 -17.50 30.91
N ALA A 141 17.34 -17.30 31.12
CA ALA A 141 16.69 -17.53 32.41
C ALA A 141 16.53 -19.01 32.77
N SER A 142 16.58 -19.88 31.79
CA SER A 142 16.47 -21.33 32.04
C SER A 142 17.82 -21.96 32.26
#